data_d91cc69e1f4145c46ade65c12d452a20
#
_entry.id   d91cc69e1f4145c46ade65c12d452a20
#
_cell.length_a   1.000
_cell.length_b   1.000
_cell.length_c   1.000
_cell.angle_alpha   90.00
_cell.angle_beta   90.00
_cell.angle_gamma   90.00
#
_symmetry.space_group_name_H-M   'P 1'
#
loop_
_entity.id
_entity.type
_entity.pdbx_description
1 polymer ?
#
loop_
_entity_poly.entity_id
_entity_poly.type
_entity_poly.pdbx_seq_one_letter_code
_entity_poly.pdbx_strand_id
1 'polypeptide(L)'
;MEVHGECDPKFNKVKETFQKLYKEDREIGSCFAVYQDGRPIVDLWGGYQDQDRTKPWEKETIVTVYSTTKGVAAFCIALAMEKGLI
;
A
#
# COMPACT_ATOMS: atom_id res chain seq x y z
N MET A 1 -3.59 -10.35 14.65
CA MET A 1 -4.08 -9.56 13.53
C MET A 1 -3.58 -10.15 12.22
N GLU A 2 -4.47 -10.34 11.27
CA GLU A 2 -4.12 -11.02 10.03
C GLU A 2 -3.67 -10.04 8.94
N VAL A 3 -2.72 -10.50 8.15
CA VAL A 3 -2.30 -9.83 6.92
C VAL A 3 -2.91 -10.61 5.76
N HIS A 4 -3.54 -9.89 4.85
CA HIS A 4 -4.22 -10.43 3.69
C HIS A 4 -3.49 -10.06 2.40
N GLY A 5 -3.81 -10.76 1.33
CA GLY A 5 -3.31 -10.45 0.00
C GLY A 5 -2.32 -11.47 -0.52
N GLU A 6 -1.57 -11.08 -1.55
CA GLU A 6 -0.67 -11.96 -2.28
C GLU A 6 0.76 -11.46 -2.21
N CYS A 7 1.70 -12.39 -2.20
CA CYS A 7 3.12 -12.07 -2.20
C CYS A 7 3.88 -13.17 -2.94
N ASP A 8 4.66 -12.77 -3.94
CA ASP A 8 5.55 -13.70 -4.63
C ASP A 8 6.51 -14.33 -3.60
N PRO A 9 6.72 -15.66 -3.64
CA PRO A 9 7.60 -16.33 -2.68
C PRO A 9 9.00 -15.74 -2.57
N LYS A 10 9.51 -15.10 -3.63
CA LYS A 10 10.80 -14.41 -3.60
C LYS A 10 10.84 -13.31 -2.55
N PHE A 11 9.68 -12.76 -2.20
CA PHE A 11 9.57 -11.61 -1.30
C PHE A 11 8.90 -11.98 0.03
N ASN A 12 8.98 -13.24 0.42
CA ASN A 12 8.41 -13.69 1.69
C ASN A 12 8.93 -12.91 2.89
N LYS A 13 10.17 -12.43 2.83
CA LYS A 13 10.73 -11.61 3.91
C LYS A 13 9.98 -10.28 4.06
N VAL A 14 9.50 -9.74 2.96
CA VAL A 14 8.67 -8.52 2.99
C VAL A 14 7.37 -8.81 3.72
N LYS A 15 6.71 -9.91 3.37
CA LYS A 15 5.48 -10.33 4.03
C LYS A 15 5.68 -10.59 5.51
N GLU A 16 6.77 -11.26 5.87
CA GLU A 16 7.09 -11.54 7.26
C GLU A 16 7.31 -10.25 8.06
N THR A 17 8.02 -9.29 7.49
CA THR A 17 8.24 -7.99 8.11
C THR A 17 6.94 -7.24 8.29
N PHE A 18 6.09 -7.26 7.28
CA PHE A 18 4.77 -6.62 7.34
C PHE A 18 3.92 -7.24 8.46
N GLN A 19 3.89 -8.57 8.55
CA GLN A 19 3.18 -9.27 9.61
C GLN A 19 3.74 -8.95 11.00
N LYS A 20 5.07 -8.82 11.09
CA LYS A 20 5.75 -8.52 12.34
C LYS A 20 5.33 -7.17 12.92
N LEU A 21 5.12 -6.17 12.05
CA LEU A 21 4.67 -4.85 12.49
C LEU A 21 3.34 -4.93 13.25
N TYR A 22 2.43 -5.76 12.77
CA TYR A 22 1.14 -5.96 13.45
C TYR A 22 1.28 -6.78 14.72
N LYS A 23 2.10 -7.82 14.68
CA LYS A 23 2.35 -8.68 15.83
C LYS A 23 2.96 -7.91 16.99
N GLU A 24 3.83 -6.93 16.69
CA GLU A 24 4.47 -6.09 17.68
C GLU A 24 3.65 -4.86 18.04
N ASP A 25 2.43 -4.75 17.53
CA ASP A 25 1.52 -3.63 17.77
C ASP A 25 2.11 -2.28 17.35
N ARG A 26 2.90 -2.29 16.28
CA ARG A 26 3.55 -1.09 15.73
C ARG A 26 2.79 -0.47 14.57
N GLU A 27 1.67 -1.07 14.19
CA GLU A 27 0.87 -0.62 13.07
C GLU A 27 -0.60 -0.82 13.39
N ILE A 28 -1.45 0.11 12.97
CA ILE A 28 -2.90 0.01 13.14
C ILE A 28 -3.53 -0.55 11.87
N GLY A 29 -3.17 0.01 10.75
CA GLY A 29 -3.65 -0.45 9.45
C GLY A 29 -2.80 0.12 8.34
N SER A 30 -2.58 -0.66 7.30
CA SER A 30 -1.76 -0.24 6.18
C SER A 30 -1.90 -1.19 5.01
N CYS A 31 -1.36 -0.76 3.88
CA CYS A 31 -1.20 -1.63 2.72
C CYS A 31 0.16 -1.39 2.09
N PHE A 32 0.63 -2.37 1.35
CA PHE A 32 1.90 -2.30 0.66
C PHE A 32 1.79 -3.05 -0.65
N ALA A 33 2.15 -2.40 -1.74
CA ALA A 33 2.05 -3.00 -3.06
C ALA A 33 3.30 -2.73 -3.88
N VAL A 34 3.74 -3.73 -4.62
CA VAL A 34 4.82 -3.60 -5.59
C VAL A 34 4.38 -4.27 -6.88
N TYR A 35 4.53 -3.56 -7.97
CA TYR A 35 4.23 -4.07 -9.31
C TYR A 35 5.52 -4.14 -10.11
N GLN A 36 5.63 -5.18 -10.90
CA GLN A 36 6.73 -5.35 -11.84
C GLN A 36 6.18 -5.80 -13.19
N ASP A 37 6.54 -5.08 -14.24
CA ASP A 37 6.08 -5.37 -15.61
C ASP A 37 4.56 -5.46 -15.71
N GLY A 38 3.86 -4.56 -15.00
CA GLY A 38 2.41 -4.47 -15.01
C GLY A 38 1.70 -5.51 -14.16
N ARG A 39 2.43 -6.32 -13.40
CA ARG A 39 1.85 -7.36 -12.55
C ARG A 39 2.14 -7.11 -11.07
N PRO A 40 1.16 -7.35 -10.20
CA PRO A 40 1.40 -7.25 -8.77
C PRO A 40 2.25 -8.43 -8.31
N ILE A 41 3.40 -8.13 -7.69
CA ILE A 41 4.25 -9.16 -7.08
C ILE A 41 4.14 -9.15 -5.56
N VAL A 42 3.75 -8.02 -4.98
CA VAL A 42 3.38 -7.90 -3.58
C VAL A 42 2.13 -7.04 -3.52
N ASP A 43 1.10 -7.52 -2.84
CA ASP A 43 -0.14 -6.77 -2.65
C ASP A 43 -0.72 -7.20 -1.31
N LEU A 44 -0.33 -6.51 -0.25
CA LEU A 44 -0.63 -6.87 1.12
C LEU A 44 -1.39 -5.75 1.82
N TRP A 45 -2.30 -6.13 2.69
CA TRP A 45 -3.00 -5.19 3.55
C TRP A 45 -3.36 -5.88 4.85
N GLY A 46 -3.61 -5.07 5.88
CA GLY A 46 -3.98 -5.63 7.17
C GLY A 46 -4.37 -4.55 8.15
N GLY A 47 -4.84 -4.99 9.29
CA GLY A 47 -5.22 -4.10 10.38
C GLY A 47 -6.56 -3.42 10.19
N TYR A 48 -6.65 -2.20 10.66
CA TYR A 48 -7.90 -1.46 10.72
C TYR A 48 -7.75 -0.08 10.10
N GLN A 49 -8.89 0.50 9.69
CA GLN A 49 -8.94 1.84 9.11
C GLN A 49 -8.95 2.94 10.17
N ASP A 50 -9.21 2.59 11.44
CA ASP A 50 -9.36 3.54 12.54
C ASP A 50 -8.60 3.08 13.77
N GLN A 51 -8.30 4.05 14.66
CA GLN A 51 -7.61 3.77 15.91
C GLN A 51 -8.43 2.92 16.86
N ASP A 52 -9.75 3.00 16.78
CA ASP A 52 -10.65 2.23 17.63
C ASP A 52 -10.80 0.79 17.19
N ARG A 53 -10.20 0.44 16.07
CA ARG A 53 -10.18 -0.92 15.52
C ARG A 53 -11.59 -1.47 15.28
N THR A 54 -12.46 -0.62 14.74
CA THR A 54 -13.85 -0.98 14.45
C THR A 54 -14.08 -1.34 13.00
N LYS A 55 -13.24 -0.81 12.08
CA LYS A 55 -13.37 -1.05 10.64
C LYS A 55 -12.13 -1.74 10.11
N PRO A 56 -12.22 -3.01 9.72
CA PRO A 56 -11.07 -3.71 9.14
C PRO A 56 -10.58 -3.03 7.86
N TRP A 57 -9.27 -3.06 7.64
CA TRP A 57 -8.69 -2.62 6.38
C TRP A 57 -9.03 -3.64 5.31
N GLU A 58 -9.47 -3.17 4.15
CA GLU A 58 -9.84 -4.01 3.03
C GLU A 58 -8.93 -3.74 1.84
N LYS A 59 -8.98 -4.61 0.84
CA LYS A 59 -8.18 -4.44 -0.38
C LYS A 59 -8.40 -3.07 -1.03
N GLU A 60 -9.63 -2.57 -1.00
CA GLU A 60 -10.01 -1.33 -1.67
C GLU A 60 -9.95 -0.10 -0.76
N THR A 61 -9.46 -0.24 0.45
CA THR A 61 -9.38 0.87 1.40
C THR A 61 -8.48 1.97 0.87
N ILE A 62 -8.96 3.21 0.96
CA ILE A 62 -8.19 4.39 0.59
C ILE A 62 -7.99 5.27 1.81
N VAL A 63 -6.87 5.99 1.83
CA VAL A 63 -6.54 6.90 2.92
C VAL A 63 -5.99 8.20 2.38
N THR A 64 -6.10 9.26 3.17
CA THR A 64 -5.48 10.53 2.84
C THR A 64 -3.98 10.42 3.02
N VAL A 65 -3.23 10.77 1.97
CA VAL A 65 -1.76 10.64 1.98
C VAL A 65 -1.03 11.99 2.10
N TYR A 66 -1.79 13.04 2.31
CA TYR A 66 -1.23 14.38 2.54
C TYR A 66 -0.16 14.76 1.50
N SER A 67 1.05 15.10 1.95
CA SER A 67 2.10 15.57 1.06
C SER A 67 2.65 14.55 0.07
N THR A 68 2.38 13.27 0.25
CA THR A 68 2.71 12.25 -0.75
C THR A 68 2.03 12.57 -2.08
N THR A 69 0.90 13.27 -2.03
CA THR A 69 0.17 13.75 -3.21
C THR A 69 1.02 14.64 -4.12
N LYS A 70 2.05 15.30 -3.59
CA LYS A 70 2.96 16.11 -4.40
C LYS A 70 3.66 15.27 -5.47
N GLY A 71 4.04 14.06 -5.12
CA GLY A 71 4.63 13.12 -6.10
C GLY A 71 3.64 12.74 -7.19
N VAL A 72 2.39 12.52 -6.83
CA VAL A 72 1.32 12.21 -7.78
C VAL A 72 1.08 13.40 -8.71
N ALA A 73 1.06 14.63 -8.16
CA ALA A 73 0.89 15.84 -8.95
C ALA A 73 2.03 16.00 -9.96
N ALA A 74 3.27 15.78 -9.53
CA ALA A 74 4.44 15.83 -10.42
C ALA A 74 4.33 14.78 -11.54
N PHE A 75 3.87 13.60 -11.21
CA PHE A 75 3.63 12.54 -12.20
C PHE A 75 2.58 12.96 -13.22
N CYS A 76 1.50 13.62 -12.80
CA CYS A 76 0.47 14.11 -13.71
C CYS A 76 1.03 15.13 -14.69
N ILE A 77 1.92 16.02 -14.23
CA ILE A 77 2.58 16.99 -15.10
C ILE A 77 3.45 16.28 -16.14
N ALA A 78 4.22 15.28 -15.71
CA ALA A 78 5.06 14.51 -16.62
C ALA A 78 4.21 13.79 -17.68
N LEU A 79 3.08 13.24 -17.29
CA LEU A 79 2.16 12.60 -18.20
C LEU A 79 1.58 13.59 -19.22
N ALA A 80 1.22 14.79 -18.77
CA ALA A 80 0.72 15.85 -19.64
C ALA A 80 1.78 16.28 -20.65
N MET A 81 3.04 16.38 -20.23
CA MET A 81 4.16 16.68 -21.12
C MET A 81 4.33 15.61 -22.19
N GLU A 82 4.26 14.34 -21.79
CA GLU A 82 4.39 13.24 -22.74
C GLU A 82 3.26 13.26 -23.78
N LYS A 83 2.07 13.66 -23.38
CA LYS A 83 0.92 13.76 -24.30
C LYS A 83 0.89 15.05 -25.09
N GLY A 84 1.88 15.90 -24.93
CA GLY A 84 1.96 17.16 -25.65
C GLY A 84 0.95 18.22 -25.23
N LEU A 85 0.39 18.12 -24.02
CA LEU A 85 -0.60 19.07 -23.51
C LEU A 85 0.05 20.32 -22.93
N ILE A 86 1.30 20.23 -22.55
CA ILE A 86 2.10 21.34 -22.05
C ILE A 86 3.54 21.19 -22.54
#